data_a10b318cc3ee4bc4b7fb8d2d795d6ef4
#
_entry.id   a10b318cc3ee4bc4b7fb8d2d795d6ef4
#
_cell.length_a   1.000
_cell.length_b   1.000
_cell.length_c   1.000
_cell.angle_alpha   90.00
_cell.angle_beta   90.00
_cell.angle_gamma   90.00
#
_symmetry.space_group_name_H-M   'P 1'
#
loop_
_entity.id
_entity.type
_entity.pdbx_description
1 polymer ?
#
loop_
_entity_poly.entity_id
_entity_poly.type
_entity_poly.pdbx_seq_one_letter_code
_entity_poly.pdbx_strand_id
1 'polypeptide(L)'
;MVAFTIRRLFEAAIVMLTVALLAFVLFRFVGDPVNQMVGQDTSLEDRLRLRQELGLNDPVAVQFARFVADAARFDFGISYQMKQPVTAIISERAPATIELALVAALFAVGLGIPMGVYTGIHRESWLSKVFLSVSLIGVSLPTFLIGIFLIYVFAVKLGVLPSFGRGEVVRLGFWNTGLLTASGLKALILPAITLGLFQMTLVTRLVRAEMLEVLRTDYIKFARARGLTWRAINFGHALKNTLVPVITVIGLQLGAVIAFAIITETVFQWPGMGLMFIQAVQNADIPVMAAYLLLVAFLFVLINFLVDLIYVRVDPRIRIYGRGV
;
A
#
# COMPACT_ATOMS: atom_id res chain seq x y z
N MET A 1 20.78 -12.89 -13.01
CA MET A 1 19.86 -13.11 -11.90
C MET A 1 20.53 -12.82 -10.56
N VAL A 2 21.56 -13.57 -10.15
CA VAL A 2 22.22 -13.38 -8.84
C VAL A 2 22.72 -11.94 -8.64
N ALA A 3 23.49 -11.39 -9.58
CA ALA A 3 24.01 -10.01 -9.48
C ALA A 3 22.88 -8.96 -9.39
N PHE A 4 21.77 -9.14 -10.12
CA PHE A 4 20.59 -8.29 -10.03
C PHE A 4 19.96 -8.36 -8.64
N THR A 5 19.75 -9.57 -8.12
CA THR A 5 19.18 -9.77 -6.78
C THR A 5 20.05 -9.15 -5.69
N ILE A 6 21.38 -9.35 -5.75
CA ILE A 6 22.33 -8.75 -4.78
C ILE A 6 22.26 -7.22 -4.83
N ARG A 7 22.27 -6.64 -6.03
CA ARG A 7 22.14 -5.18 -6.18
C ARG A 7 20.83 -4.66 -5.58
N ARG A 8 19.71 -5.34 -5.85
CA ARG A 8 18.40 -4.95 -5.32
C ARG A 8 18.32 -5.08 -3.79
N LEU A 9 18.91 -6.13 -3.22
CA LEU A 9 19.01 -6.27 -1.77
C LEU A 9 19.87 -5.17 -1.14
N PHE A 10 20.94 -4.77 -1.80
CA PHE A 10 21.77 -3.66 -1.33
C PHE A 10 21.02 -2.32 -1.39
N GLU A 11 20.30 -2.04 -2.50
CA GLU A 11 19.43 -0.87 -2.62
C GLU A 11 18.34 -0.87 -1.53
N ALA A 12 17.71 -2.02 -1.29
CA ALA A 12 16.73 -2.22 -0.22
C ALA A 12 17.30 -1.92 1.18
N ALA A 13 18.51 -2.40 1.47
CA ALA A 13 19.19 -2.14 2.74
C ALA A 13 19.47 -0.64 2.94
N ILE A 14 19.92 0.07 1.89
CA ILE A 14 20.15 1.52 1.95
C ILE A 14 18.84 2.25 2.23
N VAL A 15 17.75 1.92 1.53
CA VAL A 15 16.44 2.53 1.76
C VAL A 15 15.97 2.30 3.19
N MET A 16 16.06 1.06 3.68
CA MET A 16 15.67 0.73 5.06
C MET A 16 16.49 1.47 6.10
N LEU A 17 17.83 1.56 5.92
CA LEU A 17 18.70 2.33 6.82
C LEU A 17 18.37 3.83 6.78
N THR A 18 18.07 4.37 5.60
CA THR A 18 17.68 5.78 5.47
C THR A 18 16.36 6.06 6.20
N VAL A 19 15.35 5.20 6.02
CA VAL A 19 14.07 5.34 6.73
C VAL A 19 14.25 5.16 8.24
N ALA A 20 15.09 4.20 8.67
CA ALA A 20 15.40 4.01 10.08
C ALA A 20 16.09 5.25 10.68
N LEU A 21 17.02 5.87 9.95
CA LEU A 21 17.68 7.09 10.38
C LEU A 21 16.70 8.26 10.50
N LEU A 22 15.84 8.44 9.49
CA LEU A 22 14.82 9.49 9.51
C LEU A 22 13.84 9.30 10.66
N ALA A 23 13.32 8.06 10.85
CA ALA A 23 12.45 7.74 11.96
C ALA A 23 13.13 8.00 13.32
N PHE A 24 14.35 7.54 13.50
CA PHE A 24 15.13 7.74 14.73
C PHE A 24 15.34 9.23 15.03
N VAL A 25 15.73 10.03 14.02
CA VAL A 25 15.96 11.46 14.16
C VAL A 25 14.64 12.19 14.48
N LEU A 26 13.58 11.93 13.71
CA LEU A 26 12.28 12.56 13.95
C LEU A 26 11.77 12.33 15.36
N PHE A 27 11.81 11.08 15.84
CA PHE A 27 11.26 10.72 17.13
C PHE A 27 12.11 11.19 18.31
N ARG A 28 13.38 11.44 18.10
CA ARG A 28 14.22 12.07 19.10
C ARG A 28 13.78 13.51 19.43
N PHE A 29 13.12 14.20 18.48
CA PHE A 29 12.63 15.58 18.67
C PHE A 29 11.17 15.66 19.07
N VAL A 30 10.39 14.56 19.02
CA VAL A 30 8.97 14.57 19.35
C VAL A 30 8.71 14.61 20.87
N GLY A 31 9.69 14.24 21.68
CA GLY A 31 9.60 14.33 23.14
C GLY A 31 10.53 13.37 23.87
N ASP A 32 10.64 13.55 25.19
CA ASP A 32 11.39 12.65 26.06
C ASP A 32 10.54 11.41 26.36
N PRO A 33 10.96 10.19 25.90
CA PRO A 33 10.21 8.96 26.14
C PRO A 33 9.96 8.69 27.61
N VAL A 34 10.86 9.09 28.51
CA VAL A 34 10.69 8.92 29.95
C VAL A 34 9.47 9.69 30.45
N ASN A 35 9.26 10.93 30.00
CA ASN A 35 8.12 11.73 30.43
C ASN A 35 6.77 11.16 29.97
N GLN A 36 6.76 10.34 28.92
CA GLN A 36 5.55 9.68 28.42
C GLN A 36 5.28 8.33 29.10
N MET A 37 6.33 7.67 29.58
CA MET A 37 6.23 6.37 30.26
C MET A 37 5.81 6.49 31.73
N VAL A 38 6.15 7.62 32.38
CA VAL A 38 5.94 7.83 33.81
C VAL A 38 4.97 8.99 34.07
N GLY A 39 4.22 8.90 35.17
CA GLY A 39 3.31 9.95 35.60
C GLY A 39 4.02 11.22 36.08
N GLN A 40 3.26 12.32 36.25
CA GLN A 40 3.79 13.59 36.75
C GLN A 40 4.38 13.49 38.17
N ASP A 41 3.88 12.57 38.96
CA ASP A 41 4.27 12.35 40.39
C ASP A 41 5.52 11.47 40.52
N THR A 42 6.13 11.00 39.45
CA THR A 42 7.33 10.14 39.51
C THR A 42 8.55 10.95 39.95
N SER A 43 9.31 10.41 40.91
CA SER A 43 10.50 11.06 41.46
C SER A 43 11.55 11.34 40.40
N LEU A 44 12.36 12.37 40.64
CA LEU A 44 13.49 12.70 39.73
C LEU A 44 14.48 11.52 39.64
N GLU A 45 14.69 10.81 40.73
CA GLU A 45 15.58 9.67 40.85
C GLU A 45 15.13 8.51 39.97
N ASP A 46 13.83 8.16 40.01
CA ASP A 46 13.24 7.12 39.19
C ASP A 46 13.29 7.47 37.68
N ARG A 47 13.10 8.75 37.31
CA ARG A 47 13.24 9.23 35.95
C ARG A 47 14.66 9.10 35.43
N LEU A 48 15.65 9.44 36.26
CA LEU A 48 17.07 9.31 35.87
C LEU A 48 17.48 7.85 35.73
N ARG A 49 16.98 6.98 36.63
CA ARG A 49 17.19 5.54 36.54
C ARG A 49 16.60 4.95 35.27
N LEU A 50 15.35 5.26 34.97
CA LEU A 50 14.68 4.80 33.74
C LEU A 50 15.40 5.30 32.48
N ARG A 51 15.89 6.55 32.49
CA ARG A 51 16.68 7.11 31.40
C ARG A 51 17.97 6.33 31.15
N GLN A 52 18.61 5.88 32.22
CA GLN A 52 19.80 5.05 32.16
C GLN A 52 19.49 3.62 31.70
N GLU A 53 18.41 3.01 32.20
CA GLU A 53 17.95 1.69 31.79
C GLU A 53 17.57 1.64 30.30
N LEU A 54 16.96 2.71 29.78
CA LEU A 54 16.63 2.86 28.35
C LEU A 54 17.85 3.22 27.47
N GLY A 55 19.03 3.45 28.07
CA GLY A 55 20.24 3.82 27.35
C GLY A 55 20.17 5.17 26.64
N LEU A 56 19.31 6.09 27.11
CA LEU A 56 19.14 7.42 26.52
C LEU A 56 20.33 8.35 26.78
N ASN A 57 21.22 7.97 27.71
CA ASN A 57 22.48 8.67 28.00
C ASN A 57 23.64 8.20 27.13
N ASP A 58 23.47 7.12 26.35
CA ASP A 58 24.50 6.61 25.46
C ASP A 58 24.77 7.56 24.27
N PRO A 59 25.94 7.49 23.62
CA PRO A 59 26.18 8.21 22.40
C PRO A 59 25.13 7.94 21.33
N VAL A 60 24.75 8.96 20.56
CA VAL A 60 23.67 8.88 19.54
C VAL A 60 23.88 7.73 18.55
N ALA A 61 25.13 7.49 18.15
CA ALA A 61 25.48 6.40 17.24
C ALA A 61 25.18 5.02 17.85
N VAL A 62 25.39 4.85 19.15
CA VAL A 62 25.09 3.61 19.89
C VAL A 62 23.58 3.41 20.00
N GLN A 63 22.83 4.47 20.31
CA GLN A 63 21.37 4.42 20.35
C GLN A 63 20.77 4.03 18.97
N PHE A 64 21.29 4.65 17.90
CA PHE A 64 20.85 4.33 16.54
C PHE A 64 21.20 2.88 16.14
N ALA A 65 22.42 2.42 16.44
CA ALA A 65 22.83 1.05 16.15
C ALA A 65 21.95 0.02 16.88
N ARG A 66 21.60 0.28 18.15
CA ARG A 66 20.66 -0.54 18.92
C ARG A 66 19.27 -0.52 18.27
N PHE A 67 18.73 0.65 17.94
CA PHE A 67 17.45 0.79 17.27
C PHE A 67 17.37 -0.01 15.95
N VAL A 68 18.42 0.05 15.11
CA VAL A 68 18.48 -0.74 13.88
C VAL A 68 18.57 -2.23 14.16
N ALA A 69 19.35 -2.65 15.16
CA ALA A 69 19.48 -4.06 15.53
C ALA A 69 18.18 -4.65 16.06
N ASP A 70 17.45 -3.90 16.90
CA ASP A 70 16.15 -4.31 17.45
C ASP A 70 15.09 -4.35 16.33
N ALA A 71 15.04 -3.33 15.48
CA ALA A 71 14.15 -3.31 14.31
C ALA A 71 14.38 -4.49 13.35
N ALA A 72 15.64 -4.87 13.13
CA ALA A 72 16.00 -6.04 12.30
C ALA A 72 15.52 -7.37 12.90
N ARG A 73 15.28 -7.41 14.20
CA ARG A 73 14.68 -8.56 14.92
C ARG A 73 13.16 -8.45 15.07
N PHE A 74 12.54 -7.42 14.48
CA PHE A 74 11.13 -7.06 14.68
C PHE A 74 10.79 -6.77 16.15
N ASP A 75 11.75 -6.35 16.95
CA ASP A 75 11.52 -5.86 18.30
C ASP A 75 11.44 -4.31 18.26
N PHE A 76 10.24 -3.80 18.45
CA PHE A 76 9.95 -2.36 18.44
C PHE A 76 9.65 -1.83 19.86
N GLY A 77 9.89 -2.67 20.88
CA GLY A 77 9.63 -2.32 22.27
C GLY A 77 8.13 -2.34 22.65
N ILE A 78 7.80 -1.58 23.68
CA ILE A 78 6.47 -1.53 24.28
C ILE A 78 5.80 -0.19 23.95
N SER A 79 4.54 -0.24 23.52
CA SER A 79 3.70 0.95 23.34
C SER A 79 3.54 1.73 24.66
N TYR A 80 3.77 3.03 24.62
CA TYR A 80 3.64 3.87 25.81
C TYR A 80 2.18 4.02 26.26
N GLN A 81 1.24 3.94 25.32
CA GLN A 81 -0.19 4.05 25.56
C GLN A 81 -0.84 2.71 25.95
N MET A 82 -0.63 1.69 25.11
CA MET A 82 -1.31 0.40 25.26
C MET A 82 -0.61 -0.53 26.26
N LYS A 83 0.64 -0.21 26.66
CA LYS A 83 1.45 -1.03 27.60
C LYS A 83 1.64 -2.49 27.14
N GLN A 84 1.63 -2.70 25.82
CA GLN A 84 1.77 -4.00 25.16
C GLN A 84 2.93 -3.98 24.16
N PRO A 85 3.53 -5.12 23.83
CA PRO A 85 4.53 -5.20 22.77
C PRO A 85 3.98 -4.67 21.44
N VAL A 86 4.72 -3.78 20.80
CA VAL A 86 4.30 -3.16 19.52
C VAL A 86 4.09 -4.21 18.43
N THR A 87 4.89 -5.28 18.41
CA THR A 87 4.74 -6.41 17.50
C THR A 87 3.38 -7.11 17.63
N ALA A 88 2.85 -7.23 18.86
CA ALA A 88 1.52 -7.80 19.09
C ALA A 88 0.43 -6.89 18.53
N ILE A 89 0.52 -5.58 18.77
CA ILE A 89 -0.43 -4.59 18.23
C ILE A 89 -0.41 -4.60 16.69
N ILE A 90 0.77 -4.62 16.08
CA ILE A 90 0.92 -4.69 14.62
C ILE A 90 0.32 -5.98 14.07
N SER A 91 0.59 -7.13 14.68
CA SER A 91 0.06 -8.41 14.22
C SER A 91 -1.46 -8.49 14.24
N GLU A 92 -2.10 -7.77 15.16
CA GLU A 92 -3.57 -7.64 15.23
C GLU A 92 -4.12 -6.71 14.15
N ARG A 93 -3.41 -5.61 13.82
CA ARG A 93 -3.86 -4.57 12.89
C ARG A 93 -3.48 -4.81 11.44
N ALA A 94 -2.34 -5.47 11.19
CA ALA A 94 -1.83 -5.70 9.84
C ALA A 94 -2.79 -6.45 8.91
N PRO A 95 -3.52 -7.50 9.34
CA PRO A 95 -4.50 -8.17 8.48
C PRO A 95 -5.55 -7.22 7.91
N ALA A 96 -6.03 -6.25 8.69
CA ALA A 96 -7.03 -5.29 8.26
C ALA A 96 -6.53 -4.40 7.12
N THR A 97 -5.33 -3.84 7.24
CA THR A 97 -4.72 -3.02 6.19
C THR A 97 -4.41 -3.82 4.94
N ILE A 98 -3.86 -5.04 5.09
CA ILE A 98 -3.50 -5.89 3.95
C ILE A 98 -4.75 -6.33 3.18
N GLU A 99 -5.82 -6.75 3.86
CA GLU A 99 -7.08 -7.11 3.21
C GLU A 99 -7.69 -5.92 2.46
N LEU A 100 -7.73 -4.75 3.08
CA LEU A 100 -8.22 -3.54 2.43
C LEU A 100 -7.39 -3.20 1.18
N ALA A 101 -6.07 -3.22 1.29
CA ALA A 101 -5.17 -2.92 0.17
C ALA A 101 -5.31 -3.92 -0.98
N LEU A 102 -5.40 -5.23 -0.66
CA LEU A 102 -5.58 -6.28 -1.66
C LEU A 102 -6.93 -6.16 -2.39
N VAL A 103 -8.03 -5.94 -1.66
CA VAL A 103 -9.35 -5.80 -2.27
C VAL A 103 -9.45 -4.51 -3.08
N ALA A 104 -8.87 -3.41 -2.61
CA ALA A 104 -8.78 -2.16 -3.37
C ALA A 104 -7.95 -2.33 -4.66
N ALA A 105 -6.83 -3.06 -4.61
CA ALA A 105 -6.02 -3.39 -5.78
C ALA A 105 -6.77 -4.30 -6.77
N LEU A 106 -7.45 -5.33 -6.28
CA LEU A 106 -8.27 -6.21 -7.12
C LEU A 106 -9.42 -5.45 -7.79
N PHE A 107 -10.08 -4.54 -7.07
CA PHE A 107 -11.09 -3.64 -7.63
C PHE A 107 -10.48 -2.76 -8.73
N ALA A 108 -9.35 -2.12 -8.46
CA ALA A 108 -8.68 -1.23 -9.40
C ALA A 108 -8.26 -1.94 -10.69
N VAL A 109 -7.66 -3.12 -10.57
CA VAL A 109 -7.21 -3.94 -11.72
C VAL A 109 -8.40 -4.58 -12.43
N GLY A 110 -9.34 -5.14 -11.68
CA GLY A 110 -10.51 -5.86 -12.20
C GLY A 110 -11.44 -4.98 -13.02
N LEU A 111 -11.55 -3.69 -12.69
CA LEU A 111 -12.32 -2.72 -13.47
C LEU A 111 -11.44 -1.89 -14.41
N GLY A 112 -10.26 -1.50 -13.96
CA GLY A 112 -9.37 -0.61 -14.73
C GLY A 112 -8.88 -1.24 -16.03
N ILE A 113 -8.50 -2.52 -16.02
CA ILE A 113 -8.06 -3.20 -17.25
C ILE A 113 -9.19 -3.32 -18.28
N PRO A 114 -10.37 -3.87 -17.97
CA PRO A 114 -11.47 -3.94 -18.92
C PRO A 114 -11.90 -2.57 -19.47
N MET A 115 -12.01 -1.56 -18.60
CA MET A 115 -12.34 -0.19 -19.00
C MET A 115 -11.27 0.39 -19.94
N GLY A 116 -9.98 0.21 -19.62
CA GLY A 116 -8.86 0.65 -20.45
C GLY A 116 -8.84 -0.02 -21.83
N VAL A 117 -9.01 -1.34 -21.87
CA VAL A 117 -9.11 -2.11 -23.13
C VAL A 117 -10.30 -1.64 -23.97
N TYR A 118 -11.48 -1.55 -23.37
CA TYR A 118 -12.67 -1.11 -24.07
C TYR A 118 -12.49 0.30 -24.66
N THR A 119 -11.99 1.25 -23.88
CA THR A 119 -11.78 2.64 -24.32
C THR A 119 -10.63 2.78 -25.32
N GLY A 120 -9.66 1.86 -25.32
CA GLY A 120 -8.60 1.78 -26.31
C GLY A 120 -9.12 1.29 -27.68
N ILE A 121 -10.02 0.31 -27.68
CA ILE A 121 -10.59 -0.30 -28.88
C ILE A 121 -11.71 0.58 -29.47
N HIS A 122 -12.66 1.04 -28.65
CA HIS A 122 -13.86 1.78 -29.07
C HIS A 122 -13.78 3.28 -28.70
N ARG A 123 -12.87 4.03 -29.33
CA ARG A 123 -12.53 5.43 -28.98
C ARG A 123 -13.73 6.38 -29.02
N GLU A 124 -14.56 6.24 -30.05
CA GLU A 124 -15.68 7.15 -30.34
C GLU A 124 -16.96 6.77 -29.59
N SER A 125 -16.99 5.62 -28.91
CA SER A 125 -18.16 5.12 -28.22
C SER A 125 -18.57 6.06 -27.06
N TRP A 126 -19.86 6.30 -26.89
CA TRP A 126 -20.41 7.03 -25.74
C TRP A 126 -20.01 6.38 -24.39
N LEU A 127 -19.97 5.04 -24.38
CA LEU A 127 -19.58 4.28 -23.18
C LEU A 127 -18.10 4.53 -22.84
N SER A 128 -17.23 4.70 -23.84
CA SER A 128 -15.84 5.10 -23.63
C SER A 128 -15.75 6.49 -22.98
N LYS A 129 -16.59 7.42 -23.38
CA LYS A 129 -16.68 8.75 -22.77
C LYS A 129 -17.12 8.65 -21.31
N VAL A 130 -18.14 7.82 -21.01
CA VAL A 130 -18.59 7.56 -19.64
C VAL A 130 -17.48 6.95 -18.78
N PHE A 131 -16.82 5.89 -19.26
CA PHE A 131 -15.74 5.26 -18.51
C PHE A 131 -14.60 6.24 -18.19
N LEU A 132 -14.21 7.06 -19.16
CA LEU A 132 -13.17 8.06 -18.96
C LEU A 132 -13.63 9.16 -17.99
N SER A 133 -14.89 9.60 -18.05
CA SER A 133 -15.44 10.58 -17.11
C SER A 133 -15.50 10.02 -15.70
N VAL A 134 -15.96 8.79 -15.53
CA VAL A 134 -15.98 8.10 -14.20
C VAL A 134 -14.56 7.94 -13.68
N SER A 135 -13.63 7.51 -14.54
CA SER A 135 -12.24 7.37 -14.11
C SER A 135 -11.62 8.72 -13.69
N LEU A 136 -12.05 9.84 -14.29
CA LEU A 136 -11.54 11.17 -13.94
C LEU A 136 -11.91 11.58 -12.51
N ILE A 137 -13.05 11.13 -11.98
CA ILE A 137 -13.47 11.40 -10.60
C ILE A 137 -12.41 10.96 -9.59
N GLY A 138 -11.81 9.77 -9.80
CA GLY A 138 -10.81 9.21 -8.90
C GLY A 138 -9.49 10.01 -8.81
N VAL A 139 -9.19 10.88 -9.80
CA VAL A 139 -8.00 11.74 -9.78
C VAL A 139 -8.36 13.17 -9.39
N SER A 140 -9.58 13.62 -9.72
CA SER A 140 -9.97 15.02 -9.53
C SER A 140 -10.42 15.34 -8.11
N LEU A 141 -10.90 14.34 -7.36
CA LEU A 141 -11.40 14.52 -6.01
C LEU A 141 -10.42 13.92 -4.98
N PRO A 142 -10.20 14.58 -3.83
CA PRO A 142 -9.49 13.98 -2.72
C PRO A 142 -10.16 12.68 -2.26
N THR A 143 -9.37 11.65 -1.97
CA THR A 143 -9.89 10.31 -1.59
C THR A 143 -10.79 10.36 -0.36
N PHE A 144 -10.46 11.18 0.64
CA PHE A 144 -11.31 11.34 1.83
C PHE A 144 -12.70 11.91 1.49
N LEU A 145 -12.78 12.82 0.53
CA LEU A 145 -14.05 13.40 0.09
C LEU A 145 -14.92 12.35 -0.60
N ILE A 146 -14.31 11.52 -1.45
CA ILE A 146 -14.99 10.38 -2.07
C ILE A 146 -15.51 9.44 -0.99
N GLY A 147 -14.70 9.10 0.02
CA GLY A 147 -15.10 8.26 1.15
C GLY A 147 -16.30 8.80 1.91
N ILE A 148 -16.27 10.08 2.28
CA ILE A 148 -17.40 10.76 2.96
C ILE A 148 -18.67 10.75 2.10
N PHE A 149 -18.54 11.02 0.79
CA PHE A 149 -19.65 10.98 -0.14
C PHE A 149 -20.27 9.57 -0.25
N LEU A 150 -19.44 8.53 -0.34
CA LEU A 150 -19.90 7.14 -0.38
C LEU A 150 -20.62 6.75 0.92
N ILE A 151 -20.09 7.13 2.08
CA ILE A 151 -20.74 6.94 3.38
C ILE A 151 -22.12 7.62 3.36
N TYR A 152 -22.16 8.89 2.96
CA TYR A 152 -23.42 9.64 2.91
C TYR A 152 -24.48 8.96 2.04
N VAL A 153 -24.12 8.54 0.84
CA VAL A 153 -25.06 7.91 -0.10
C VAL A 153 -25.47 6.50 0.36
N PHE A 154 -24.50 5.63 0.61
CA PHE A 154 -24.78 4.18 0.79
C PHE A 154 -25.06 3.80 2.24
N ALA A 155 -24.48 4.49 3.20
CA ALA A 155 -24.74 4.17 4.61
C ALA A 155 -25.86 5.04 5.20
N VAL A 156 -25.86 6.37 4.95
CA VAL A 156 -26.82 7.29 5.59
C VAL A 156 -28.13 7.33 4.82
N LYS A 157 -28.09 7.57 3.49
CA LYS A 157 -29.32 7.74 2.68
C LYS A 157 -29.99 6.43 2.30
N LEU A 158 -29.22 5.44 1.86
CA LEU A 158 -29.74 4.14 1.41
C LEU A 158 -29.78 3.09 2.52
N GLY A 159 -28.94 3.20 3.56
CA GLY A 159 -28.88 2.26 4.67
C GLY A 159 -28.45 0.84 4.29
N VAL A 160 -27.77 0.65 3.16
CA VAL A 160 -27.44 -0.68 2.61
C VAL A 160 -26.05 -1.17 3.01
N LEU A 161 -25.13 -0.28 3.36
CA LEU A 161 -23.75 -0.59 3.76
C LEU A 161 -23.39 0.10 5.07
N PRO A 162 -22.49 -0.47 5.90
CA PRO A 162 -22.06 0.17 7.13
C PRO A 162 -21.17 1.38 6.84
N SER A 163 -21.23 2.37 7.72
CA SER A 163 -20.43 3.60 7.62
C SER A 163 -19.03 3.45 8.18
N PHE A 164 -18.84 2.59 9.22
CA PHE A 164 -17.59 2.49 9.97
C PHE A 164 -17.29 1.05 10.38
N GLY A 165 -16.01 0.80 10.71
CA GLY A 165 -15.54 -0.45 11.27
C GLY A 165 -15.32 -1.55 10.24
N ARG A 166 -14.94 -2.73 10.71
CA ARG A 166 -14.53 -3.88 9.89
C ARG A 166 -15.59 -4.99 9.82
N GLY A 167 -16.70 -4.87 10.60
CA GLY A 167 -17.66 -5.95 10.77
C GLY A 167 -17.09 -7.10 11.62
N GLU A 168 -17.74 -8.26 11.56
CA GLU A 168 -17.27 -9.46 12.25
C GLU A 168 -16.04 -10.04 11.56
N VAL A 169 -15.12 -10.58 12.34
CA VAL A 169 -13.90 -11.23 11.86
C VAL A 169 -13.81 -12.67 12.36
N VAL A 170 -13.26 -13.54 11.53
CA VAL A 170 -12.95 -14.93 11.88
C VAL A 170 -11.45 -15.03 12.12
N ARG A 171 -11.06 -15.67 13.21
CA ARG A 171 -9.66 -15.90 13.55
C ARG A 171 -9.14 -17.16 12.87
N LEU A 172 -8.14 -17.01 12.01
CA LEU A 172 -7.41 -18.09 11.35
C LEU A 172 -5.97 -18.12 11.87
N GLY A 173 -5.76 -18.71 13.04
CA GLY A 173 -4.46 -18.70 13.71
C GLY A 173 -4.02 -17.29 14.12
N PHE A 174 -2.97 -16.78 13.46
CA PHE A 174 -2.46 -15.41 13.67
C PHE A 174 -3.16 -14.35 12.79
N TRP A 175 -4.04 -14.77 11.87
CA TRP A 175 -4.72 -13.89 10.92
C TRP A 175 -6.19 -13.72 11.27
N ASN A 176 -6.63 -12.48 11.49
CA ASN A 176 -8.04 -12.15 11.66
C ASN A 176 -8.60 -11.65 10.35
N THR A 177 -9.58 -12.37 9.76
CA THR A 177 -10.16 -12.03 8.46
C THR A 177 -11.63 -11.64 8.54
N GLY A 178 -11.99 -10.53 7.88
CA GLY A 178 -13.38 -10.15 7.63
C GLY A 178 -13.94 -10.72 6.32
N LEU A 179 -13.08 -11.28 5.46
CA LEU A 179 -13.48 -11.78 4.13
C LEU A 179 -14.40 -13.01 4.18
N LEU A 180 -14.45 -13.71 5.31
CA LEU A 180 -15.28 -14.91 5.52
C LEU A 180 -16.62 -14.61 6.19
N THR A 181 -16.94 -13.34 6.46
CA THR A 181 -18.20 -12.93 7.08
C THR A 181 -18.98 -12.00 6.16
N ALA A 182 -20.31 -12.10 6.18
CA ALA A 182 -21.15 -11.21 5.38
C ALA A 182 -21.07 -9.75 5.84
N SER A 183 -20.94 -9.51 7.16
CA SER A 183 -20.75 -8.16 7.73
C SER A 183 -19.40 -7.58 7.37
N GLY A 184 -18.32 -8.38 7.40
CA GLY A 184 -16.98 -7.96 7.04
C GLY A 184 -16.86 -7.62 5.55
N LEU A 185 -17.44 -8.43 4.67
CA LEU A 185 -17.50 -8.14 3.23
C LEU A 185 -18.24 -6.84 2.94
N LYS A 186 -19.41 -6.61 3.58
CA LYS A 186 -20.14 -5.35 3.43
C LYS A 186 -19.35 -4.14 3.92
N ALA A 187 -18.68 -4.28 5.06
CA ALA A 187 -17.87 -3.21 5.63
C ALA A 187 -16.66 -2.84 4.76
N LEU A 188 -16.13 -3.79 3.98
CA LEU A 188 -14.97 -3.61 3.13
C LEU A 188 -15.29 -2.87 1.81
N ILE A 189 -16.55 -2.88 1.34
CA ILE A 189 -16.92 -2.36 0.01
C ILE A 189 -16.57 -0.88 -0.13
N LEU A 190 -17.07 -0.02 0.76
CA LEU A 190 -16.87 1.43 0.64
C LEU A 190 -15.41 1.84 0.79
N PRO A 191 -14.66 1.35 1.80
CA PRO A 191 -13.23 1.62 1.92
C PRO A 191 -12.43 1.13 0.70
N ALA A 192 -12.71 -0.07 0.19
CA ALA A 192 -12.00 -0.63 -0.96
C ALA A 192 -12.25 0.18 -2.25
N ILE A 193 -13.48 0.63 -2.49
CA ILE A 193 -13.80 1.51 -3.62
C ILE A 193 -13.06 2.84 -3.45
N THR A 194 -13.12 3.45 -2.26
CA THR A 194 -12.46 4.73 -1.97
C THR A 194 -10.96 4.67 -2.24
N LEU A 195 -10.28 3.65 -1.72
CA LEU A 195 -8.84 3.47 -1.88
C LEU A 195 -8.47 3.07 -3.31
N GLY A 196 -9.29 2.21 -3.95
CA GLY A 196 -9.03 1.64 -5.26
C GLY A 196 -9.38 2.56 -6.43
N LEU A 197 -10.23 3.58 -6.25
CA LEU A 197 -10.74 4.41 -7.34
C LEU A 197 -9.62 5.21 -8.03
N PHE A 198 -8.70 5.77 -7.26
CA PHE A 198 -7.52 6.44 -7.80
C PHE A 198 -6.67 5.51 -8.65
N GLN A 199 -6.38 4.31 -8.13
CA GLN A 199 -5.61 3.30 -8.83
C GLN A 199 -6.33 2.80 -10.09
N MET A 200 -7.64 2.58 -10.02
CA MET A 200 -8.48 2.21 -11.16
C MET A 200 -8.35 3.23 -12.29
N THR A 201 -8.35 4.51 -11.95
CA THR A 201 -8.15 5.59 -12.94
C THR A 201 -6.80 5.49 -13.64
N LEU A 202 -5.72 5.33 -12.86
CA LEU A 202 -4.36 5.19 -13.41
C LEU A 202 -4.26 3.97 -14.32
N VAL A 203 -4.77 2.82 -13.87
CA VAL A 203 -4.78 1.57 -14.66
C VAL A 203 -5.58 1.73 -15.94
N THR A 204 -6.79 2.31 -15.87
CA THR A 204 -7.63 2.55 -17.06
C THR A 204 -6.92 3.39 -18.10
N ARG A 205 -6.29 4.50 -17.68
CA ARG A 205 -5.59 5.42 -18.59
C ARG A 205 -4.33 4.79 -19.19
N LEU A 206 -3.57 4.07 -18.38
CA LEU A 206 -2.37 3.37 -18.83
C LEU A 206 -2.72 2.28 -19.85
N VAL A 207 -3.66 1.38 -19.50
CA VAL A 207 -4.10 0.31 -20.41
C VAL A 207 -4.65 0.87 -21.72
N ARG A 208 -5.42 1.96 -21.64
CA ARG A 208 -5.90 2.64 -22.84
C ARG A 208 -4.76 3.16 -23.70
N ALA A 209 -3.78 3.84 -23.13
CA ALA A 209 -2.64 4.40 -23.85
C ALA A 209 -1.84 3.30 -24.55
N GLU A 210 -1.48 2.25 -23.83
CA GLU A 210 -0.75 1.10 -24.35
C GLU A 210 -1.54 0.35 -25.45
N MET A 211 -2.86 0.14 -25.25
CA MET A 211 -3.71 -0.45 -26.29
C MET A 211 -3.72 0.38 -27.58
N LEU A 212 -3.78 1.71 -27.46
CA LEU A 212 -3.77 2.62 -28.62
C LEU A 212 -2.45 2.57 -29.38
N GLU A 213 -1.34 2.45 -28.66
CA GLU A 213 -0.01 2.32 -29.24
C GLU A 213 0.16 0.97 -29.94
N VAL A 214 -0.11 -0.12 -29.22
CA VAL A 214 0.04 -1.49 -29.72
C VAL A 214 -0.83 -1.74 -30.96
N LEU A 215 -2.08 -1.27 -30.97
CA LEU A 215 -3.00 -1.46 -32.10
C LEU A 215 -2.56 -0.76 -33.39
N ARG A 216 -1.59 0.17 -33.35
CA ARG A 216 -1.02 0.88 -34.48
C ARG A 216 0.24 0.23 -35.05
N THR A 217 0.83 -0.73 -34.34
CA THR A 217 2.07 -1.39 -34.71
C THR A 217 1.94 -2.22 -36.00
N ASP A 218 3.06 -2.42 -36.70
CA ASP A 218 3.06 -3.15 -37.97
C ASP A 218 2.76 -4.63 -37.82
N TYR A 219 3.12 -5.25 -36.68
CA TYR A 219 2.75 -6.65 -36.45
C TYR A 219 1.23 -6.85 -36.28
N ILE A 220 0.50 -5.88 -35.77
CA ILE A 220 -0.96 -5.90 -35.74
C ILE A 220 -1.56 -5.69 -37.11
N LYS A 221 -0.99 -4.78 -37.95
CA LYS A 221 -1.40 -4.62 -39.34
C LYS A 221 -1.18 -5.92 -40.15
N PHE A 222 -0.03 -6.57 -39.93
CA PHE A 222 0.27 -7.87 -40.54
C PHE A 222 -0.70 -8.97 -40.09
N ALA A 223 -1.03 -9.03 -38.80
CA ALA A 223 -2.02 -9.97 -38.28
C ALA A 223 -3.41 -9.79 -38.96
N ARG A 224 -3.83 -8.53 -39.18
CA ARG A 224 -5.06 -8.21 -39.93
C ARG A 224 -4.96 -8.66 -41.41
N ALA A 225 -3.84 -8.40 -42.05
CA ALA A 225 -3.63 -8.81 -43.44
C ALA A 225 -3.66 -10.33 -43.61
N ARG A 226 -3.27 -11.09 -42.59
CA ARG A 226 -3.36 -12.56 -42.55
C ARG A 226 -4.78 -13.07 -42.26
N GLY A 227 -5.77 -12.21 -42.11
CA GLY A 227 -7.18 -12.61 -41.89
C GLY A 227 -7.49 -13.09 -40.47
N LEU A 228 -6.65 -12.75 -39.49
CA LEU A 228 -6.95 -13.10 -38.07
C LEU A 228 -8.22 -12.39 -37.62
N THR A 229 -9.03 -13.09 -36.78
CA THR A 229 -10.27 -12.55 -36.25
C THR A 229 -10.03 -11.34 -35.35
N TRP A 230 -11.01 -10.46 -35.27
CA TRP A 230 -10.97 -9.28 -34.39
C TRP A 230 -10.66 -9.66 -32.93
N ARG A 231 -11.22 -10.76 -32.41
CA ARG A 231 -10.94 -11.25 -31.06
C ARG A 231 -9.49 -11.70 -30.89
N ALA A 232 -8.95 -12.45 -31.86
CA ALA A 232 -7.57 -12.91 -31.81
C ALA A 232 -6.59 -11.72 -31.83
N ILE A 233 -6.86 -10.69 -32.64
CA ILE A 233 -6.04 -9.49 -32.71
C ILE A 233 -6.05 -8.71 -31.39
N ASN A 234 -7.24 -8.37 -30.87
CA ASN A 234 -7.35 -7.49 -29.70
C ASN A 234 -6.97 -8.18 -28.39
N PHE A 235 -7.43 -9.41 -28.15
CA PHE A 235 -7.21 -10.12 -26.89
C PHE A 235 -6.02 -11.09 -26.93
N GLY A 236 -5.75 -11.71 -28.09
CA GLY A 236 -4.63 -12.65 -28.22
C GLY A 236 -3.29 -11.95 -28.47
N HIS A 237 -3.27 -10.91 -29.27
CA HIS A 237 -2.04 -10.20 -29.66
C HIS A 237 -1.88 -8.84 -28.98
N ALA A 238 -2.85 -7.94 -29.09
CA ALA A 238 -2.71 -6.59 -28.57
C ALA A 238 -2.68 -6.55 -27.04
N LEU A 239 -3.68 -7.12 -26.38
CA LEU A 239 -3.79 -7.11 -24.93
C LEU A 239 -2.58 -7.76 -24.26
N LYS A 240 -2.08 -8.86 -24.79
CA LYS A 240 -0.91 -9.55 -24.23
C LYS A 240 0.32 -8.66 -24.16
N ASN A 241 0.56 -7.88 -25.22
CA ASN A 241 1.69 -6.94 -25.26
C ASN A 241 1.44 -5.68 -24.43
N THR A 242 0.19 -5.20 -24.41
CA THR A 242 -0.25 -4.09 -23.54
C THR A 242 -0.02 -4.37 -22.06
N LEU A 243 -0.27 -5.61 -21.59
CA LEU A 243 -0.17 -5.96 -20.19
C LEU A 243 1.27 -5.95 -19.64
N VAL A 244 2.30 -6.05 -20.47
CA VAL A 244 3.69 -6.08 -20.01
C VAL A 244 4.07 -4.81 -19.24
N PRO A 245 3.98 -3.58 -19.81
CA PRO A 245 4.24 -2.35 -19.07
C PRO A 245 3.20 -2.10 -17.96
N VAL A 246 1.95 -2.51 -18.17
CA VAL A 246 0.86 -2.32 -17.21
C VAL A 246 1.10 -3.08 -15.90
N ILE A 247 1.53 -4.35 -15.97
CA ILE A 247 1.84 -5.17 -14.78
C ILE A 247 2.96 -4.50 -13.96
N THR A 248 3.96 -3.94 -14.61
CA THR A 248 5.07 -3.25 -13.96
C THR A 248 4.57 -2.04 -13.16
N VAL A 249 3.77 -1.18 -13.79
CA VAL A 249 3.25 0.02 -13.14
C VAL A 249 2.28 -0.34 -12.02
N ILE A 250 1.39 -1.32 -12.22
CA ILE A 250 0.49 -1.81 -11.17
C ILE A 250 1.29 -2.31 -9.97
N GLY A 251 2.34 -3.08 -10.23
CA GLY A 251 3.18 -3.61 -9.15
C GLY A 251 3.82 -2.50 -8.31
N LEU A 252 4.41 -1.48 -8.94
CA LEU A 252 4.96 -0.32 -8.24
C LEU A 252 3.91 0.43 -7.42
N GLN A 253 2.67 0.49 -7.92
CA GLN A 253 1.57 1.17 -7.24
C GLN A 253 1.01 0.39 -6.03
N LEU A 254 1.18 -0.93 -5.95
CA LEU A 254 0.72 -1.73 -4.81
C LEU A 254 1.35 -1.27 -3.48
N GLY A 255 2.63 -0.91 -3.50
CA GLY A 255 3.29 -0.34 -2.32
C GLY A 255 2.67 1.00 -1.88
N ALA A 256 2.33 1.85 -2.85
CA ALA A 256 1.68 3.13 -2.59
C ALA A 256 0.27 2.95 -1.99
N VAL A 257 -0.49 1.93 -2.41
CA VAL A 257 -1.84 1.65 -1.86
C VAL A 257 -1.80 1.46 -0.35
N ILE A 258 -0.80 0.73 0.17
CA ILE A 258 -0.64 0.51 1.61
C ILE A 258 -0.33 1.83 2.33
N ALA A 259 0.56 2.65 1.77
CA ALA A 259 0.91 3.94 2.36
C ALA A 259 -0.29 4.92 2.39
N PHE A 260 -1.10 4.94 1.34
CA PHE A 260 -2.30 5.78 1.25
C PHE A 260 -3.53 5.22 1.97
N ALA A 261 -3.51 3.96 2.41
CA ALA A 261 -4.58 3.36 3.18
C ALA A 261 -4.90 4.14 4.47
N ILE A 262 -3.91 4.82 5.06
CA ILE A 262 -4.04 5.62 6.29
C ILE A 262 -5.23 6.60 6.24
N ILE A 263 -5.43 7.30 5.12
CA ILE A 263 -6.52 8.27 4.96
C ILE A 263 -7.87 7.53 4.94
N THR A 264 -7.95 6.45 4.18
CA THR A 264 -9.17 5.65 4.07
C THR A 264 -9.51 4.98 5.40
N GLU A 265 -8.53 4.41 6.08
CA GLU A 265 -8.71 3.79 7.40
C GLU A 265 -9.22 4.80 8.44
N THR A 266 -8.71 6.03 8.39
CA THR A 266 -9.16 7.11 9.28
C THR A 266 -10.60 7.52 8.99
N VAL A 267 -10.98 7.68 7.73
CA VAL A 267 -12.34 8.10 7.33
C VAL A 267 -13.38 7.03 7.72
N PHE A 268 -13.07 5.76 7.49
CA PHE A 268 -13.98 4.64 7.76
C PHE A 268 -13.80 4.03 9.16
N GLN A 269 -12.93 4.60 10.01
CA GLN A 269 -12.56 4.02 11.32
C GLN A 269 -12.22 2.52 11.18
N TRP A 270 -11.53 2.19 10.09
CA TRP A 270 -11.09 0.84 9.80
C TRP A 270 -9.92 0.48 10.71
N PRO A 271 -9.99 -0.61 11.50
CA PRO A 271 -9.01 -0.90 12.53
C PRO A 271 -7.70 -1.48 11.97
N GLY A 272 -7.07 -0.74 11.06
CA GLY A 272 -5.80 -1.11 10.44
C GLY A 272 -4.59 -0.41 11.06
N MET A 273 -3.43 -0.63 10.42
CA MET A 273 -2.15 -0.05 10.85
C MET A 273 -2.09 1.47 10.65
N GLY A 274 -2.74 2.01 9.61
CA GLY A 274 -2.75 3.44 9.34
C GLY A 274 -3.54 4.23 10.38
N LEU A 275 -4.73 3.73 10.78
CA LEU A 275 -5.50 4.32 11.88
C LEU A 275 -4.72 4.24 13.20
N MET A 276 -4.08 3.10 13.47
CA MET A 276 -3.19 2.93 14.63
C MET A 276 -2.07 3.98 14.63
N PHE A 277 -1.46 4.24 13.49
CA PHE A 277 -0.40 5.26 13.36
C PHE A 277 -0.91 6.67 13.68
N ILE A 278 -2.09 7.06 13.16
CA ILE A 278 -2.68 8.38 13.47
C ILE A 278 -2.94 8.51 14.97
N GLN A 279 -3.48 7.46 15.62
CA GLN A 279 -3.68 7.43 17.05
C GLN A 279 -2.35 7.53 17.84
N ALA A 280 -1.32 6.83 17.37
CA ALA A 280 0.03 6.91 17.96
C ALA A 280 0.62 8.31 17.84
N VAL A 281 0.43 9.01 16.70
CA VAL A 281 0.86 10.40 16.52
C VAL A 281 0.16 11.33 17.49
N GLN A 282 -1.16 11.21 17.64
CA GLN A 282 -1.95 12.04 18.55
C GLN A 282 -1.54 11.87 20.02
N ASN A 283 -1.10 10.66 20.39
CA ASN A 283 -0.70 10.30 21.75
C ASN A 283 0.83 10.30 21.96
N ALA A 284 1.60 10.71 20.94
CA ALA A 284 3.07 10.68 20.95
C ALA A 284 3.67 9.30 21.33
N ASP A 285 3.04 8.21 20.89
CA ASP A 285 3.51 6.83 21.11
C ASP A 285 4.65 6.49 20.14
N ILE A 286 5.84 6.90 20.51
CA ILE A 286 7.06 6.82 19.68
C ILE A 286 7.35 5.40 19.18
N PRO A 287 7.31 4.33 20.02
CA PRO A 287 7.58 2.97 19.54
C PRO A 287 6.62 2.51 18.43
N VAL A 288 5.34 2.81 18.57
CA VAL A 288 4.32 2.46 17.55
C VAL A 288 4.53 3.26 16.27
N MET A 289 4.84 4.56 16.38
CA MET A 289 5.12 5.42 15.23
C MET A 289 6.35 4.94 14.44
N ALA A 290 7.45 4.62 15.14
CA ALA A 290 8.67 4.12 14.52
C ALA A 290 8.46 2.77 13.82
N ALA A 291 7.78 1.86 14.51
CA ALA A 291 7.45 0.54 13.97
C ALA A 291 6.60 0.63 12.69
N TYR A 292 5.58 1.49 12.69
CA TYR A 292 4.74 1.70 11.51
C TYR A 292 5.54 2.20 10.31
N LEU A 293 6.38 3.24 10.47
CA LEU A 293 7.19 3.78 9.38
C LEU A 293 8.15 2.74 8.81
N LEU A 294 8.84 2.01 9.69
CA LEU A 294 9.75 0.94 9.26
C LEU A 294 9.02 -0.19 8.56
N LEU A 295 7.86 -0.60 9.06
CA LEU A 295 7.08 -1.68 8.48
C LEU A 295 6.50 -1.29 7.11
N VAL A 296 5.95 -0.08 6.97
CA VAL A 296 5.45 0.41 5.67
C VAL A 296 6.59 0.51 4.65
N ALA A 297 7.76 1.01 5.06
CA ALA A 297 8.94 1.05 4.20
C ALA A 297 9.38 -0.37 3.81
N PHE A 298 9.41 -1.30 4.76
CA PHE A 298 9.74 -2.71 4.49
C PHE A 298 8.75 -3.35 3.50
N LEU A 299 7.45 -3.17 3.70
CA LEU A 299 6.43 -3.68 2.79
C LEU A 299 6.55 -3.07 1.40
N PHE A 300 6.80 -1.76 1.32
CA PHE A 300 7.03 -1.07 0.04
C PHE A 300 8.25 -1.65 -0.69
N VAL A 301 9.37 -1.80 0.00
CA VAL A 301 10.61 -2.38 -0.55
C VAL A 301 10.40 -3.83 -0.96
N LEU A 302 9.72 -4.63 -0.15
CA LEU A 302 9.42 -6.03 -0.43
C LEU A 302 8.53 -6.17 -1.68
N ILE A 303 7.46 -5.39 -1.76
CA ILE A 303 6.57 -5.40 -2.92
C ILE A 303 7.33 -5.01 -4.20
N ASN A 304 8.11 -3.93 -4.17
CA ASN A 304 8.92 -3.52 -5.31
C ASN A 304 9.93 -4.60 -5.71
N PHE A 305 10.57 -5.24 -4.76
CA PHE A 305 11.49 -6.35 -5.02
C PHE A 305 10.78 -7.53 -5.69
N LEU A 306 9.60 -7.91 -5.21
CA LEU A 306 8.80 -8.99 -5.82
C LEU A 306 8.35 -8.63 -7.24
N VAL A 307 7.93 -7.39 -7.46
CA VAL A 307 7.55 -6.87 -8.79
C VAL A 307 8.73 -6.90 -9.76
N ASP A 308 9.91 -6.48 -9.32
CA ASP A 308 11.13 -6.54 -10.12
C ASP A 308 11.49 -7.99 -10.52
N LEU A 309 11.31 -8.95 -9.61
CA LEU A 309 11.53 -10.37 -9.91
C LEU A 309 10.53 -10.91 -10.95
N ILE A 310 9.25 -10.52 -10.82
CA ILE A 310 8.21 -10.86 -11.79
C ILE A 310 8.54 -10.24 -13.14
N TYR A 311 8.94 -8.97 -13.17
CA TYR A 311 9.28 -8.24 -14.37
C TYR A 311 10.43 -8.89 -15.15
N VAL A 312 11.52 -9.25 -14.47
CA VAL A 312 12.67 -9.98 -15.08
C VAL A 312 12.24 -11.33 -15.66
N ARG A 313 11.17 -11.94 -15.12
CA ARG A 313 10.65 -13.22 -15.64
C ARG A 313 9.69 -13.03 -16.82
N VAL A 314 8.92 -11.94 -16.85
CA VAL A 314 7.93 -11.64 -17.91
C VAL A 314 8.60 -11.04 -19.14
N ASP A 315 9.59 -10.18 -18.97
CA ASP A 315 10.36 -9.60 -20.09
C ASP A 315 11.82 -10.06 -20.09
N PRO A 316 12.17 -11.12 -20.85
CA PRO A 316 13.54 -11.62 -20.96
C PRO A 316 14.53 -10.64 -21.61
N ARG A 317 14.04 -9.59 -22.31
CA ARG A 317 14.89 -8.64 -23.06
C ARG A 317 15.76 -7.79 -22.14
N ILE A 318 15.32 -7.56 -20.90
CA ILE A 318 16.08 -6.80 -19.89
C ILE A 318 17.37 -7.52 -19.48
N ARG A 319 17.44 -8.84 -19.64
CA ARG A 319 18.68 -9.61 -19.41
C ARG A 319 19.84 -9.23 -20.33
N ILE A 320 19.55 -8.62 -21.45
CA ILE A 320 20.54 -8.30 -22.51
C ILE A 320 21.19 -6.94 -22.25
N TYR A 321 20.47 -5.96 -21.70
CA TYR A 321 20.99 -4.62 -21.42
C TYR A 321 21.87 -4.50 -20.15
N GLY A 322 21.90 -5.51 -19.30
CA GLY A 322 22.78 -5.56 -18.11
C GLY A 322 24.20 -6.07 -18.38
N ARG A 323 24.62 -6.26 -19.66
CA ARG A 323 25.95 -6.71 -20.06
C ARG A 323 26.83 -5.64 -20.72
N GLY A 324 26.43 -4.39 -20.66
CA GLY A 324 27.20 -3.31 -21.25
C GLY A 324 27.21 -2.10 -20.30
N VAL A 325 28.10 -2.07 -19.36
CA VAL A 325 29.05 -1.02 -18.94
C VAL A 325 30.02 -1.67 -17.93
#